data_7c07ef34fe73a192fa4804cd1ddb57a9
#
_entry.id   7c07ef34fe73a192fa4804cd1ddb57a9
#
_cell.length_a   1.000
_cell.length_b   1.000
_cell.length_c   1.000
_cell.angle_alpha   90.00
_cell.angle_beta   90.00
_cell.angle_gamma   90.00
#
_symmetry.space_group_name_H-M   'P 1'
#
loop_
_entity.id
_entity.type
_entity.pdbx_description
1 polymer ?
#
loop_
_entity_poly.entity_id
_entity_poly.type
_entity_poly.pdbx_seq_one_letter_code
_entity_poly.pdbx_strand_id
1 'polypeptide(L)'
;MSYTNKYNILDQIISNFRSREIKKNLDLKNKKILDFGCGPNFKDLEKRYSSCSKVTLIDKIGEPFNNDKIEFINFNDDLEYLDNKIIFEDYDFIFLLAIIEHLEKPEDVIKILKKKISDNGVLFITAPGKKSKWILEFLAYKLKLINAELIREHKRYYDKFEYEKLSKLSDTKIIKFYYFEFGLNTVCLMK
;
A
#
# COMPACT_ATOMS: atom_id res chain seq x y z
N MET A 1 4.65 -5.64 23.62
CA MET A 1 5.97 -5.13 23.18
C MET A 1 5.74 -3.75 22.57
N SER A 2 6.34 -2.71 23.13
CA SER A 2 6.16 -1.33 22.68
C SER A 2 6.93 -1.15 21.37
N TYR A 3 6.21 -1.04 20.25
CA TYR A 3 6.78 -0.59 18.98
C TYR A 3 7.06 0.92 19.07
N THR A 4 8.15 1.29 19.70
CA THR A 4 8.71 2.63 19.55
C THR A 4 9.32 2.71 18.16
N ASN A 5 8.50 2.94 17.15
CA ASN A 5 8.94 3.22 15.80
C ASN A 5 9.70 4.56 15.80
N LYS A 6 11.01 4.51 15.88
CA LYS A 6 11.82 5.57 15.32
C LYS A 6 11.62 5.51 13.80
N TYR A 7 10.65 6.28 13.31
CA TYR A 7 10.54 6.57 11.88
C TYR A 7 11.89 7.13 11.44
N ASN A 8 12.64 6.33 10.72
CA ASN A 8 13.96 6.72 10.26
C ASN A 8 13.79 7.74 9.13
N ILE A 9 14.71 8.71 9.02
CA ILE A 9 14.74 9.71 7.94
C ILE A 9 14.59 9.03 6.56
N LEU A 10 15.14 7.83 6.40
CA LEU A 10 15.05 7.05 5.17
C LEU A 10 13.61 6.58 4.88
N ASP A 11 12.86 6.13 5.89
CA ASP A 11 11.45 5.73 5.74
C ASP A 11 10.60 6.92 5.29
N GLN A 12 10.90 8.10 5.81
CA GLN A 12 10.24 9.35 5.43
C GLN A 12 10.57 9.75 3.98
N ILE A 13 11.82 9.58 3.55
CA ILE A 13 12.24 9.84 2.16
C ILE A 13 11.49 8.89 1.21
N ILE A 14 11.46 7.59 1.51
CA ILE A 14 10.76 6.58 0.71
C ILE A 14 9.25 6.86 0.66
N SER A 15 8.63 7.23 1.78
CA SER A 15 7.23 7.65 1.84
C SER A 15 6.94 8.87 0.97
N ASN A 16 7.86 9.84 0.94
CA ASN A 16 7.74 11.04 0.09
C ASN A 16 7.82 10.68 -1.41
N PHE A 17 8.69 9.75 -1.80
CA PHE A 17 8.75 9.29 -3.19
C PHE A 17 7.45 8.59 -3.61
N ARG A 18 6.87 7.73 -2.78
CA ARG A 18 5.57 7.10 -3.04
C ARG A 18 4.46 8.15 -3.19
N SER A 19 4.45 9.16 -2.32
CA SER A 19 3.48 10.27 -2.40
C SER A 19 3.63 11.09 -3.69
N ARG A 20 4.85 11.26 -4.21
CA ARG A 20 5.08 11.88 -5.52
C ARG A 20 4.53 11.04 -6.66
N GLU A 21 4.72 9.71 -6.61
CA GLU A 21 4.20 8.81 -7.63
C GLU A 21 2.66 8.78 -7.64
N ILE A 22 2.01 8.87 -6.48
CA ILE A 22 0.55 9.04 -6.41
C ILE A 22 0.14 10.32 -7.14
N LYS A 23 0.69 11.48 -6.76
CA LYS A 23 0.35 12.79 -7.35
C LYS A 23 0.63 12.88 -8.84
N LYS A 24 1.64 12.16 -9.35
CA LYS A 24 1.99 12.11 -10.77
C LYS A 24 0.96 11.34 -11.61
N ASN A 25 0.29 10.37 -11.02
CA ASN A 25 -0.62 9.47 -11.73
C ASN A 25 -2.10 9.76 -11.46
N LEU A 26 -2.45 10.35 -10.30
CA LEU A 26 -3.81 10.44 -9.80
C LEU A 26 -4.12 11.84 -9.25
N ASP A 27 -5.30 12.34 -9.57
CA ASP A 27 -5.89 13.51 -8.89
C ASP A 27 -6.80 13.02 -7.75
N LEU A 28 -6.43 13.33 -6.52
CA LEU A 28 -7.15 12.90 -5.32
C LEU A 28 -8.27 13.86 -4.89
N LYS A 29 -8.44 15.01 -5.58
CA LYS A 29 -9.43 16.00 -5.17
C LYS A 29 -10.85 15.44 -5.25
N ASN A 30 -11.57 15.53 -4.13
CA ASN A 30 -12.94 15.03 -3.97
C ASN A 30 -13.11 13.52 -4.27
N LYS A 31 -12.03 12.72 -4.16
CA LYS A 31 -12.04 11.28 -4.40
C LYS A 31 -12.29 10.47 -3.13
N LYS A 32 -12.89 9.30 -3.29
CA LYS A 32 -13.06 8.29 -2.25
C LYS A 32 -11.89 7.33 -2.31
N ILE A 33 -11.18 7.21 -1.20
CA ILE A 33 -9.91 6.47 -1.12
C ILE A 33 -10.02 5.34 -0.10
N LEU A 34 -9.42 4.20 -0.42
CA LEU A 34 -9.08 3.16 0.54
C LEU A 34 -7.56 2.98 0.54
N ASP A 35 -6.91 3.04 1.70
CA ASP A 35 -5.47 2.78 1.87
C ASP A 35 -5.28 1.53 2.74
N PHE A 36 -4.90 0.43 2.10
CA PHE A 36 -4.69 -0.87 2.75
C PHE A 36 -3.21 -1.04 3.12
N GLY A 37 -2.95 -1.23 4.41
CA GLY A 37 -1.60 -1.21 4.97
C GLY A 37 -1.09 0.22 5.13
N CYS A 38 -1.93 1.12 5.62
CA CYS A 38 -1.65 2.56 5.68
C CYS A 38 -0.54 2.94 6.66
N GLY A 39 -0.21 2.06 7.61
CA GLY A 39 0.73 2.33 8.70
C GLY A 39 0.15 3.20 9.82
N PRO A 40 0.89 3.38 10.92
CA PRO A 40 0.40 4.03 12.13
C PRO A 40 0.53 5.57 12.15
N ASN A 41 1.08 6.19 11.09
CA ASN A 41 1.34 7.64 11.09
C ASN A 41 0.15 8.46 10.58
N PHE A 42 -0.89 8.60 11.41
CA PHE A 42 -2.13 9.29 11.06
C PHE A 42 -1.94 10.75 10.61
N LYS A 43 -0.98 11.49 11.17
CA LYS A 43 -0.74 12.90 10.78
C LYS A 43 -0.29 13.02 9.32
N ASP A 44 0.56 12.12 8.86
CA ASP A 44 1.01 12.11 7.48
C ASP A 44 -0.11 11.64 6.53
N LEU A 45 -0.94 10.70 6.97
CA LEU A 45 -2.10 10.22 6.21
C LEU A 45 -3.16 11.32 6.07
N GLU A 46 -3.50 12.02 7.13
CA GLU A 46 -4.43 13.14 7.10
C GLU A 46 -3.96 14.23 6.13
N LYS A 47 -2.67 14.58 6.16
CA LYS A 47 -2.08 15.53 5.21
C LYS A 47 -2.09 15.01 3.77
N ARG A 48 -1.76 13.73 3.58
CA ARG A 48 -1.75 13.08 2.24
C ARG A 48 -3.12 13.11 1.59
N TYR A 49 -4.17 12.82 2.35
CA TYR A 49 -5.55 12.69 1.89
C TYR A 49 -6.43 13.90 2.19
N SER A 50 -5.82 15.07 2.48
CA SER A 50 -6.55 16.30 2.85
C SER A 50 -7.56 16.75 1.80
N SER A 51 -7.32 16.51 0.51
CA SER A 51 -8.21 16.89 -0.61
C SER A 51 -9.28 15.85 -0.94
N CYS A 52 -9.23 14.65 -0.36
CA CYS A 52 -10.20 13.58 -0.63
C CYS A 52 -11.55 13.88 0.00
N SER A 53 -12.62 13.30 -0.53
CA SER A 53 -13.98 13.41 0.05
C SER A 53 -14.21 12.39 1.17
N LYS A 54 -13.71 11.17 1.01
CA LYS A 54 -13.78 10.09 2.00
C LYS A 54 -12.52 9.24 1.96
N VAL A 55 -12.08 8.77 3.13
CA VAL A 55 -10.87 7.95 3.27
C VAL A 55 -11.15 6.80 4.24
N THR A 56 -10.94 5.58 3.77
CA THR A 56 -10.92 4.38 4.63
C THR A 56 -9.47 3.91 4.75
N LEU A 57 -8.99 3.88 5.98
CA LEU A 57 -7.65 3.45 6.34
C LEU A 57 -7.72 2.05 6.94
N ILE A 58 -6.89 1.13 6.49
CA ILE A 58 -6.87 -0.25 6.97
C ILE A 58 -5.45 -0.62 7.35
N ASP A 59 -5.24 -1.04 8.60
CA ASP A 59 -3.95 -1.57 9.05
C ASP A 59 -4.15 -2.50 10.25
N LYS A 60 -3.13 -3.31 10.57
CA LYS A 60 -3.06 -4.12 11.79
C LYS A 60 -2.72 -3.31 13.03
N ILE A 61 -1.99 -2.21 12.82
CA ILE A 61 -1.42 -1.38 13.87
C ILE A 61 -2.04 0.01 13.77
N GLY A 62 -2.76 0.41 14.79
CA GLY A 62 -3.33 1.75 14.89
C GLY A 62 -4.44 1.80 15.93
N GLU A 63 -4.68 2.98 16.46
CA GLU A 63 -5.84 3.27 17.30
C GLU A 63 -7.01 3.62 16.38
N PRO A 64 -8.23 3.15 16.68
CA PRO A 64 -9.40 3.53 15.92
C PRO A 64 -9.54 5.07 15.90
N PHE A 65 -9.47 5.64 14.73
CA PHE A 65 -9.64 7.07 14.52
C PHE A 65 -10.70 7.28 13.45
N ASN A 66 -11.84 7.79 13.87
CA ASN A 66 -12.96 8.05 12.98
C ASN A 66 -13.39 9.51 13.11
N ASN A 67 -13.59 10.16 11.99
CA ASN A 67 -14.26 11.45 11.88
C ASN A 67 -15.18 11.44 10.64
N ASP A 68 -15.81 12.56 10.32
CA ASP A 68 -16.75 12.65 9.18
C ASP A 68 -16.14 12.22 7.84
N LYS A 69 -14.82 12.28 7.72
CA LYS A 69 -14.08 12.03 6.48
C LYS A 69 -13.26 10.75 6.52
N ILE A 70 -12.64 10.43 7.66
CA ILE A 70 -11.69 9.32 7.79
C ILE A 70 -12.31 8.25 8.68
N GLU A 71 -12.30 7.01 8.17
CA GLU A 71 -12.65 5.80 8.90
C GLU A 71 -11.42 4.90 9.00
N PHE A 72 -11.08 4.41 10.20
CA PHE A 72 -10.03 3.44 10.40
C PHE A 72 -10.61 2.06 10.73
N ILE A 73 -10.17 1.04 9.99
CA ILE A 73 -10.53 -0.36 10.20
C ILE A 73 -9.28 -1.13 10.65
N ASN A 74 -9.34 -1.72 11.84
CA ASN A 74 -8.28 -2.62 12.29
C ASN A 74 -8.40 -3.97 11.56
N PHE A 75 -7.34 -4.38 10.87
CA PHE A 75 -7.28 -5.63 10.12
C PHE A 75 -6.48 -6.69 10.87
N ASN A 76 -7.09 -7.83 11.13
CA ASN A 76 -6.53 -8.94 11.91
C ASN A 76 -6.15 -10.18 11.07
N ASP A 77 -5.86 -10.01 9.77
CA ASP A 77 -5.59 -11.07 8.79
C ASP A 77 -6.80 -11.95 8.41
N ASP A 78 -7.98 -11.66 8.91
CA ASP A 78 -9.20 -12.35 8.53
C ASP A 78 -9.82 -11.69 7.29
N LEU A 79 -9.76 -12.40 6.15
CA LEU A 79 -10.25 -11.90 4.87
C LEU A 79 -11.78 -11.80 4.83
N GLU A 80 -12.50 -12.68 5.53
CA GLU A 80 -13.96 -12.63 5.62
C GLU A 80 -14.37 -11.41 6.46
N TYR A 81 -13.68 -11.17 7.58
CA TYR A 81 -13.86 -9.96 8.36
C TYR A 81 -13.59 -8.70 7.54
N LEU A 82 -12.52 -8.70 6.73
CA LEU A 82 -12.18 -7.58 5.86
C LEU A 82 -13.28 -7.27 4.86
N ASP A 83 -13.78 -8.29 4.13
CA ASP A 83 -14.84 -8.13 3.13
C ASP A 83 -16.14 -7.57 3.75
N ASN A 84 -16.49 -8.05 4.95
CA ASN A 84 -17.67 -7.59 5.70
C ASN A 84 -17.52 -6.18 6.29
N LYS A 85 -16.29 -5.77 6.66
CA LYS A 85 -16.03 -4.45 7.28
C LYS A 85 -15.91 -3.35 6.27
N ILE A 86 -15.43 -3.62 5.07
CA ILE A 86 -15.43 -2.64 3.98
C ILE A 86 -16.86 -2.53 3.43
N ILE A 87 -17.70 -1.82 4.17
CA ILE A 87 -19.13 -1.61 3.82
C ILE A 87 -19.25 -0.74 2.57
N PHE A 88 -18.31 0.20 2.38
CA PHE A 88 -18.31 1.10 1.24
C PHE A 88 -17.88 0.36 -0.03
N GLU A 89 -18.64 0.58 -1.07
CA GLU A 89 -18.32 0.27 -2.47
C GLU A 89 -18.08 1.60 -3.21
N ASP A 90 -17.51 1.54 -4.40
CA ASP A 90 -17.22 2.70 -5.25
C ASP A 90 -16.05 3.59 -4.84
N TYR A 91 -14.93 2.98 -4.39
CA TYR A 91 -13.70 3.73 -4.24
C TYR A 91 -13.14 4.15 -5.60
N ASP A 92 -12.78 5.43 -5.74
CA ASP A 92 -12.06 5.90 -6.92
C ASP A 92 -10.64 5.34 -6.98
N PHE A 93 -9.97 5.26 -5.82
CA PHE A 93 -8.62 4.70 -5.73
C PHE A 93 -8.47 3.83 -4.50
N ILE A 94 -7.83 2.67 -4.70
CA ILE A 94 -7.42 1.78 -3.62
C ILE A 94 -5.91 1.68 -3.65
N PHE A 95 -5.27 2.03 -2.54
CA PHE A 95 -3.83 2.01 -2.39
C PHE A 95 -3.35 0.77 -1.64
N LEU A 96 -2.27 0.15 -2.17
CA LEU A 96 -1.47 -0.88 -1.52
C LEU A 96 0.00 -0.43 -1.59
N LEU A 97 0.43 0.39 -0.63
CA LEU A 97 1.72 1.07 -0.68
C LEU A 97 2.77 0.31 0.14
N ALA A 98 3.58 -0.52 -0.51
CA ALA A 98 4.58 -1.39 0.10
C ALA A 98 3.99 -2.29 1.21
N ILE A 99 2.92 -2.97 0.88
CA ILE A 99 2.25 -3.94 1.73
C ILE A 99 2.15 -5.33 1.09
N ILE A 100 2.03 -5.42 -0.25
CA ILE A 100 1.80 -6.68 -0.93
C ILE A 100 2.97 -7.67 -0.77
N GLU A 101 4.18 -7.18 -0.55
CA GLU A 101 5.37 -8.00 -0.28
C GLU A 101 5.31 -8.74 1.05
N HIS A 102 4.48 -8.27 1.99
CA HIS A 102 4.27 -8.86 3.31
C HIS A 102 3.09 -9.83 3.37
N LEU A 103 2.16 -9.74 2.43
CA LEU A 103 0.95 -10.55 2.42
C LEU A 103 1.25 -12.02 2.07
N GLU A 104 0.58 -12.97 2.75
CA GLU A 104 0.65 -14.39 2.41
C GLU A 104 0.04 -14.66 1.03
N LYS A 105 -1.17 -14.17 0.83
CA LYS A 105 -1.98 -14.34 -0.38
C LYS A 105 -2.45 -12.99 -0.90
N PRO A 106 -1.56 -12.22 -1.55
CA PRO A 106 -1.90 -10.89 -2.06
C PRO A 106 -3.03 -10.93 -3.10
N GLU A 107 -3.14 -12.03 -3.87
CA GLU A 107 -4.20 -12.25 -4.84
C GLU A 107 -5.60 -12.25 -4.20
N ASP A 108 -5.76 -12.84 -3.03
CA ASP A 108 -7.06 -12.93 -2.34
C ASP A 108 -7.46 -11.55 -1.77
N VAL A 109 -6.50 -10.82 -1.21
CA VAL A 109 -6.73 -9.42 -0.78
C VAL A 109 -7.16 -8.56 -1.96
N ILE A 110 -6.45 -8.64 -3.09
CA ILE A 110 -6.78 -7.86 -4.29
C ILE A 110 -8.16 -8.23 -4.84
N LYS A 111 -8.57 -9.51 -4.82
CA LYS A 111 -9.92 -9.92 -5.22
C LYS A 111 -11.02 -9.26 -4.37
N ILE A 112 -10.80 -9.15 -3.06
CA ILE A 112 -11.75 -8.47 -2.17
C ILE A 112 -11.79 -6.99 -2.49
N LEU A 113 -10.63 -6.34 -2.57
CA LEU A 113 -10.52 -4.92 -2.83
C LEU A 113 -11.06 -4.52 -4.21
N LYS A 114 -10.87 -5.38 -5.22
CA LYS A 114 -11.43 -5.17 -6.57
C LYS A 114 -12.96 -5.04 -6.56
N LYS A 115 -13.67 -5.79 -5.72
CA LYS A 115 -15.13 -5.69 -5.61
C LYS A 115 -15.60 -4.34 -5.06
N LYS A 116 -14.72 -3.60 -4.38
CA LYS A 116 -15.01 -2.33 -3.72
C LYS A 116 -14.62 -1.11 -4.55
N ILE A 117 -14.03 -1.33 -5.72
CA ILE A 117 -13.59 -0.26 -6.61
C ILE A 117 -14.71 0.15 -7.56
N SER A 118 -14.82 1.45 -7.85
CA SER A 118 -15.78 1.96 -8.83
C SER A 118 -15.40 1.56 -10.26
N ASP A 119 -16.35 1.66 -11.20
CA ASP A 119 -16.13 1.33 -12.62
C ASP A 119 -14.94 2.05 -13.25
N ASN A 120 -14.66 3.28 -12.81
CA ASN A 120 -13.52 4.09 -13.25
C ASN A 120 -12.37 4.11 -12.26
N GLY A 121 -12.48 3.34 -11.17
CA GLY A 121 -11.48 3.28 -10.13
C GLY A 121 -10.22 2.52 -10.53
N VAL A 122 -9.16 2.68 -9.73
CA VAL A 122 -7.85 2.07 -9.95
C VAL A 122 -7.25 1.56 -8.65
N LEU A 123 -6.71 0.34 -8.69
CA LEU A 123 -5.79 -0.17 -7.69
C LEU A 123 -4.41 0.41 -7.98
N PHE A 124 -3.84 1.15 -7.04
CA PHE A 124 -2.49 1.71 -7.14
C PHE A 124 -1.57 0.98 -6.17
N ILE A 125 -0.66 0.21 -6.72
CA ILE A 125 0.20 -0.70 -5.96
C ILE A 125 1.65 -0.26 -6.08
N THR A 126 2.37 -0.19 -4.96
CA THR A 126 3.82 -0.06 -4.95
C THR A 126 4.44 -1.21 -4.17
N ALA A 127 5.60 -1.68 -4.61
CA ALA A 127 6.36 -2.71 -3.93
C ALA A 127 7.86 -2.60 -4.26
N PRO A 128 8.76 -3.17 -3.42
CA PRO A 128 10.17 -3.26 -3.75
C PRO A 128 10.38 -4.15 -4.97
N GLY A 129 11.18 -3.67 -5.90
CA GLY A 129 11.58 -4.39 -7.11
C GLY A 129 12.63 -5.46 -6.82
N LYS A 130 12.76 -6.48 -7.69
CA LYS A 130 13.77 -7.56 -7.50
C LYS A 130 15.19 -7.01 -7.36
N LYS A 131 15.52 -5.90 -8.02
CA LYS A 131 16.84 -5.26 -7.93
C LYS A 131 17.13 -4.65 -6.56
N SER A 132 16.09 -4.31 -5.79
CA SER A 132 16.27 -3.70 -4.47
C SER A 132 16.69 -4.69 -3.39
N LYS A 133 16.48 -5.98 -3.59
CA LYS A 133 16.71 -7.02 -2.58
C LYS A 133 18.09 -6.88 -1.92
N TRP A 134 19.15 -6.96 -2.71
CA TRP A 134 20.51 -6.92 -2.18
C TRP A 134 20.87 -5.56 -1.54
N ILE A 135 20.30 -4.45 -2.05
CA ILE A 135 20.50 -3.11 -1.50
C ILE A 135 19.82 -2.99 -0.14
N LEU A 136 18.55 -3.40 -0.05
CA LEU A 136 17.79 -3.37 1.19
C LEU A 136 18.43 -4.28 2.25
N GLU A 137 18.85 -5.48 1.87
CA GLU A 137 19.58 -6.39 2.76
C GLU A 137 20.92 -5.79 3.23
N PHE A 138 21.68 -5.15 2.34
CA PHE A 138 22.91 -4.47 2.70
C PHE A 138 22.67 -3.30 3.67
N LEU A 139 21.67 -2.45 3.40
CA LEU A 139 21.29 -1.33 4.26
C LEU A 139 20.80 -1.80 5.64
N ALA A 140 20.04 -2.91 5.67
CA ALA A 140 19.50 -3.48 6.90
C ALA A 140 20.57 -4.19 7.75
N TYR A 141 21.33 -5.11 7.15
CA TYR A 141 22.18 -6.02 7.89
C TYR A 141 23.62 -5.50 8.08
N LYS A 142 24.15 -4.75 7.13
CA LYS A 142 25.53 -4.23 7.18
C LYS A 142 25.58 -2.82 7.74
N LEU A 143 24.76 -1.92 7.21
CA LEU A 143 24.79 -0.51 7.62
C LEU A 143 23.80 -0.19 8.76
N LYS A 144 22.84 -1.06 9.05
CA LYS A 144 21.80 -0.88 10.08
C LYS A 144 21.04 0.45 9.95
N LEU A 145 20.86 0.92 8.71
CA LEU A 145 20.17 2.16 8.38
C LEU A 145 18.65 2.00 8.25
N ILE A 146 18.18 0.78 8.02
CA ILE A 146 16.76 0.43 7.94
C ILE A 146 16.47 -0.75 8.86
N ASN A 147 15.19 -0.92 9.23
CA ASN A 147 14.79 -2.00 10.14
C ASN A 147 14.95 -3.37 9.46
N ALA A 148 15.86 -4.20 10.01
CA ALA A 148 16.14 -5.53 9.49
C ALA A 148 14.96 -6.50 9.67
N GLU A 149 14.09 -6.31 10.67
CA GLU A 149 12.91 -7.16 10.88
C GLU A 149 11.91 -6.95 9.73
N LEU A 150 11.66 -5.70 9.32
CA LEU A 150 10.79 -5.39 8.18
C LEU A 150 11.30 -6.03 6.88
N ILE A 151 12.63 -6.05 6.68
CA ILE A 151 13.21 -6.68 5.48
C ILE A 151 13.09 -8.21 5.53
N ARG A 152 13.18 -8.83 6.72
CA ARG A 152 12.96 -10.28 6.88
C ARG A 152 11.51 -10.69 6.60
N GLU A 153 10.55 -9.80 6.82
CA GLU A 153 9.14 -10.02 6.54
C GLU A 153 8.78 -9.92 5.05
N HIS A 154 9.72 -9.46 4.21
CA HIS A 154 9.50 -9.44 2.76
C HIS A 154 9.46 -10.87 2.21
N LYS A 155 8.27 -11.34 1.89
CA LYS A 155 8.05 -12.66 1.28
C LYS A 155 8.35 -12.67 -0.21
N ARG A 156 8.23 -11.49 -0.86
CA ARG A 156 8.36 -11.34 -2.32
C ARG A 156 8.99 -10.01 -2.69
N TYR A 157 9.56 -9.98 -3.89
CA TYR A 157 9.99 -8.79 -4.60
C TYR A 157 9.33 -8.80 -5.97
N TYR A 158 8.89 -7.64 -6.43
CA TYR A 158 8.02 -7.55 -7.58
C TYR A 158 8.73 -6.99 -8.82
N ASP A 159 8.55 -7.67 -9.95
CA ASP A 159 8.84 -7.16 -11.29
C ASP A 159 7.56 -7.26 -12.15
N LYS A 160 7.69 -6.94 -13.43
CA LYS A 160 6.55 -7.01 -14.35
C LYS A 160 5.93 -8.41 -14.40
N PHE A 161 6.75 -9.46 -14.40
CA PHE A 161 6.28 -10.85 -14.46
C PHE A 161 5.46 -11.23 -13.22
N GLU A 162 5.93 -10.84 -12.02
CA GLU A 162 5.20 -11.10 -10.77
C GLU A 162 3.84 -10.36 -10.75
N TYR A 163 3.79 -9.12 -11.27
CA TYR A 163 2.51 -8.40 -11.41
C TYR A 163 1.59 -9.03 -12.46
N GLU A 164 2.11 -9.53 -13.58
CA GLU A 164 1.31 -10.27 -14.57
C GLU A 164 0.71 -11.55 -13.98
N LYS A 165 1.47 -12.28 -13.17
CA LYS A 165 0.98 -13.45 -12.42
C LYS A 165 -0.09 -13.04 -11.41
N LEU A 166 0.16 -12.00 -10.61
CA LEU A 166 -0.77 -11.47 -9.62
C LEU A 166 -2.08 -11.02 -10.27
N SER A 167 -2.00 -10.30 -11.39
CA SER A 167 -3.14 -9.84 -12.18
C SER A 167 -4.01 -11.01 -12.64
N LYS A 168 -3.42 -12.08 -13.16
CA LYS A 168 -4.15 -13.30 -13.56
C LYS A 168 -4.85 -13.99 -12.38
N LEU A 169 -4.15 -14.12 -11.25
CA LEU A 169 -4.68 -14.77 -10.05
C LEU A 169 -5.79 -13.96 -9.37
N SER A 170 -5.75 -12.66 -9.46
CA SER A 170 -6.75 -11.75 -8.88
C SER A 170 -7.84 -11.31 -9.85
N ASP A 171 -7.82 -11.82 -11.09
CA ASP A 171 -8.75 -11.45 -12.15
C ASP A 171 -8.79 -9.92 -12.36
N THR A 172 -7.61 -9.31 -12.40
CA THR A 172 -7.42 -7.87 -12.68
C THR A 172 -6.68 -7.67 -13.99
N LYS A 173 -6.65 -6.44 -14.48
CA LYS A 173 -5.90 -6.04 -15.68
C LYS A 173 -4.89 -4.96 -15.34
N ILE A 174 -3.63 -5.15 -15.71
CA ILE A 174 -2.61 -4.13 -15.59
C ILE A 174 -2.87 -3.01 -16.60
N ILE A 175 -3.04 -1.77 -16.10
CA ILE A 175 -3.20 -0.56 -16.90
C ILE A 175 -1.85 0.08 -17.17
N LYS A 176 -0.99 0.12 -16.14
CA LYS A 176 0.31 0.77 -16.19
C LYS A 176 1.28 0.09 -15.26
N PHE A 177 2.53 -0.07 -15.69
CA PHE A 177 3.63 -0.58 -14.88
C PHE A 177 4.91 0.17 -15.20
N TYR A 178 5.66 0.55 -14.16
CA TYR A 178 7.00 1.12 -14.31
C TYR A 178 7.82 1.04 -13.02
N TYR A 179 9.11 1.25 -13.14
CA TYR A 179 10.04 1.36 -12.02
C TYR A 179 10.27 2.81 -11.64
N PHE A 180 10.49 3.09 -10.35
CA PHE A 180 10.90 4.38 -9.83
C PHE A 180 12.05 4.22 -8.82
N GLU A 181 12.58 5.31 -8.26
CA GLU A 181 13.74 5.27 -7.34
C GLU A 181 14.91 4.45 -7.92
N PHE A 182 15.38 4.85 -9.11
CA PHE A 182 16.49 4.17 -9.81
C PHE A 182 16.23 2.68 -10.10
N GLY A 183 14.98 2.27 -10.18
CA GLY A 183 14.58 0.89 -10.45
C GLY A 183 14.47 0.01 -9.20
N LEU A 184 14.56 0.60 -8.00
CA LEU A 184 14.47 -0.13 -6.74
C LEU A 184 13.03 -0.41 -6.32
N ASN A 185 12.10 0.44 -6.73
CA ASN A 185 10.69 0.27 -6.45
C ASN A 185 9.86 0.23 -7.74
N THR A 186 8.68 -0.32 -7.63
CA THR A 186 7.73 -0.50 -8.73
C THR A 186 6.42 0.22 -8.45
N VAL A 187 5.78 0.71 -9.51
CA VAL A 187 4.38 1.13 -9.52
C VAL A 187 3.62 0.23 -10.47
N CYS A 188 2.48 -0.29 -10.03
CA CYS A 188 1.53 -1.00 -10.86
C CYS A 188 0.11 -0.48 -10.63
N LEU A 189 -0.55 -0.07 -11.70
CA LEU A 189 -1.96 0.31 -11.71
C LEU A 189 -2.76 -0.85 -12.31
N MET A 190 -3.81 -1.27 -11.62
CA MET A 190 -4.68 -2.37 -12.04
C MET A 190 -6.16 -1.98 -11.98
N LYS A 191 -6.97 -2.69 -12.75
CA LYS A 191 -8.43 -2.70 -12.72
C LYS A 191 -8.98 -4.10 -12.56
#